data_73b4b414b52cbe6236e02222e25d6393
#
_entry.id   73b4b414b52cbe6236e02222e25d6393
#
_cell.length_a   1.000
_cell.length_b   1.000
_cell.length_c   1.000
_cell.angle_alpha   90.00
_cell.angle_beta   90.00
_cell.angle_gamma   90.00
#
_symmetry.space_group_name_H-M   'P 1'
#
loop_
_entity.id
_entity.type
_entity.pdbx_description
1 polymer ?
#
loop_
_entity_poly.entity_id
_entity_poly.type
_entity_poly.pdbx_seq_one_letter_code
_entity_poly.pdbx_strand_id
1 'polypeptide(L)'
;MPTFSHAVTESEPLSMVFEPAPEPAERPNSVPVASLRLARGCTLYLPSIEDARSNKANAGNLTVMLPTVHATPRSVQSLRSGDATAWTRGALQSTSRYGFQTVLGAPPARAGARQVTADVALRLAHAWSVDLNLVSHVVLKVNYRLPGGETVLRQYHGMGTRTNWASANGEFMSVLNLGLEEAVHSMASDAAALCDGLPLPAPVVVP
;
A
#
# COMPACT_ATOMS: atom_id res chain seq x y z
N MET A 1 -15.52 -6.15 -45.34
CA MET A 1 -14.47 -6.42 -44.33
C MET A 1 -15.17 -6.49 -42.98
N PRO A 2 -15.12 -7.60 -42.25
CA PRO A 2 -15.75 -7.64 -40.92
C PRO A 2 -14.90 -6.87 -39.93
N THR A 3 -15.47 -5.84 -39.34
CA THR A 3 -14.91 -5.13 -38.18
C THR A 3 -15.02 -6.04 -36.98
N PHE A 4 -13.90 -6.62 -36.54
CA PHE A 4 -13.84 -7.31 -35.26
C PHE A 4 -13.91 -6.26 -34.16
N SER A 5 -15.10 -6.08 -33.60
CA SER A 5 -15.28 -5.37 -32.35
C SER A 5 -14.71 -6.27 -31.25
N HIS A 6 -13.52 -5.94 -30.75
CA HIS A 6 -13.01 -6.58 -29.55
C HIS A 6 -13.90 -6.13 -28.39
N ALA A 7 -14.78 -7.01 -27.95
CA ALA A 7 -15.47 -6.83 -26.69
C ALA A 7 -14.38 -6.82 -25.59
N VAL A 8 -14.15 -5.66 -25.01
CA VAL A 8 -13.38 -5.56 -23.76
C VAL A 8 -14.22 -6.29 -22.72
N THR A 9 -13.84 -7.50 -22.37
CA THR A 9 -14.47 -8.21 -21.25
C THR A 9 -14.12 -7.40 -20.01
N GLU A 10 -15.10 -6.72 -19.42
CA GLU A 10 -14.90 -6.00 -18.17
C GLU A 10 -14.51 -7.03 -17.12
N SER A 11 -13.28 -6.90 -16.59
CA SER A 11 -12.83 -7.76 -15.51
C SER A 11 -13.62 -7.45 -14.22
N GLU A 12 -13.91 -8.46 -13.44
CA GLU A 12 -14.45 -8.25 -12.10
C GLU A 12 -13.52 -7.37 -11.28
N PRO A 13 -14.05 -6.50 -10.40
CA PRO A 13 -13.22 -5.69 -9.51
C PRO A 13 -12.32 -6.58 -8.65
N LEU A 14 -11.08 -6.16 -8.42
CA LEU A 14 -10.20 -6.82 -7.47
C LEU A 14 -10.85 -6.81 -6.08
N SER A 15 -10.87 -7.96 -5.42
CA SER A 15 -11.25 -8.04 -4.01
C SER A 15 -10.13 -7.44 -3.17
N MET A 16 -10.20 -6.11 -2.93
CA MET A 16 -9.15 -5.40 -2.20
C MET A 16 -9.28 -5.65 -0.69
N VAL A 17 -8.72 -6.78 -0.26
CA VAL A 17 -8.57 -7.15 1.15
C VAL A 17 -7.08 -7.14 1.48
N PHE A 18 -6.71 -6.46 2.56
CA PHE A 18 -5.33 -6.47 3.01
C PHE A 18 -5.03 -7.77 3.75
N GLU A 19 -4.05 -8.48 3.22
CA GLU A 19 -3.46 -9.66 3.83
C GLU A 19 -1.99 -9.39 4.07
N PRO A 20 -1.54 -9.33 5.34
CA PRO A 20 -0.14 -9.11 5.64
C PRO A 20 0.69 -10.28 5.10
N ALA A 21 1.87 -9.96 4.58
CA ALA A 21 2.80 -11.01 4.20
C ALA A 21 3.23 -11.81 5.46
N PRO A 22 3.49 -13.12 5.35
CA PRO A 22 4.02 -13.90 6.44
C PRO A 22 5.31 -13.28 6.98
N GLU A 23 5.55 -13.42 8.28
CA GLU A 23 6.73 -12.84 8.92
C GLU A 23 8.03 -13.31 8.25
N PRO A 24 9.11 -12.50 8.29
CA PRO A 24 10.39 -12.82 7.63
C PRO A 24 10.97 -14.18 8.03
N ALA A 25 10.70 -14.67 9.25
CA ALA A 25 11.12 -15.99 9.69
C ALA A 25 10.51 -17.15 8.87
N GLU A 26 9.40 -16.91 8.21
CA GLU A 26 8.70 -17.88 7.36
C GLU A 26 9.13 -17.81 5.88
N ARG A 27 9.96 -16.83 5.52
CA ARG A 27 10.47 -16.66 4.16
C ARG A 27 11.89 -17.23 4.08
N PRO A 28 12.10 -18.40 3.49
CA PRO A 28 13.44 -18.85 3.19
C PRO A 28 14.15 -17.82 2.27
N ASN A 29 15.30 -17.33 2.66
CA ASN A 29 16.14 -16.36 1.95
C ASN A 29 15.71 -14.86 2.03
N SER A 30 14.82 -14.47 2.91
CA SER A 30 14.62 -13.04 3.18
C SER A 30 15.69 -12.52 4.12
N VAL A 31 16.28 -11.36 3.79
CA VAL A 31 17.06 -10.59 4.76
C VAL A 31 16.13 -10.33 5.96
N PRO A 32 16.53 -10.61 7.21
CA PRO A 32 15.73 -10.28 8.36
C PRO A 32 15.45 -8.77 8.32
N VAL A 33 14.25 -8.38 7.95
CA VAL A 33 13.75 -7.05 8.29
C VAL A 33 13.72 -7.07 9.80
N ALA A 34 14.56 -6.24 10.42
CA ALA A 34 14.63 -6.14 11.87
C ALA A 34 13.19 -6.12 12.39
N SER A 35 12.87 -7.07 13.26
CA SER A 35 11.52 -7.20 13.81
C SER A 35 11.20 -5.92 14.55
N LEU A 36 10.52 -5.02 13.87
CA LEU A 36 10.20 -3.69 14.32
C LEU A 36 9.14 -3.77 15.43
N ARG A 37 9.55 -4.10 16.62
CA ARG A 37 8.76 -3.76 17.81
C ARG A 37 9.03 -2.29 18.14
N LEU A 38 8.48 -1.41 17.28
CA LEU A 38 8.84 0.00 17.24
C LEU A 38 8.30 0.81 18.41
N ALA A 39 7.15 0.46 18.94
CA ALA A 39 6.40 1.47 19.67
C ALA A 39 5.73 0.93 20.91
N ARG A 40 6.50 0.48 21.92
CA ARG A 40 5.90 0.14 23.22
C ARG A 40 5.14 1.34 23.77
N GLY A 41 3.80 1.20 23.85
CA GLY A 41 2.94 2.19 24.47
C GLY A 41 2.73 3.48 23.67
N CYS A 42 2.88 3.43 22.34
CA CYS A 42 2.48 4.52 21.46
C CYS A 42 1.07 4.31 20.91
N THR A 43 0.23 5.34 20.94
CA THR A 43 -1.09 5.32 20.30
C THR A 43 -1.02 6.05 18.96
N LEU A 44 -1.40 5.37 17.90
CA LEU A 44 -1.54 5.95 16.57
C LEU A 44 -3.01 6.25 16.29
N TYR A 45 -3.36 7.53 16.23
CA TYR A 45 -4.69 7.99 15.86
C TYR A 45 -4.76 8.26 14.36
N LEU A 46 -5.79 7.73 13.71
CA LEU A 46 -6.04 7.86 12.28
C LEU A 46 -7.42 8.51 12.04
N PRO A 47 -7.53 9.84 12.14
CA PRO A 47 -8.80 10.55 11.97
C PRO A 47 -9.33 10.47 10.54
N SER A 48 -8.45 10.44 9.55
CA SER A 48 -8.80 10.38 8.15
C SER A 48 -7.98 9.34 7.40
N ILE A 49 -8.69 8.49 6.63
CA ILE A 49 -8.10 7.56 5.68
C ILE A 49 -8.91 7.71 4.39
N GLU A 50 -8.29 8.19 3.35
CA GLU A 50 -8.97 8.49 2.08
C GLU A 50 -8.29 7.87 0.87
N ASP A 51 -9.08 7.51 -0.13
CA ASP A 51 -8.60 7.21 -1.47
C ASP A 51 -8.53 8.51 -2.28
N ALA A 52 -7.33 9.06 -2.40
CA ALA A 52 -7.02 10.29 -3.13
C ALA A 52 -6.28 10.01 -4.46
N ARG A 53 -6.42 8.81 -5.01
CA ARG A 53 -5.89 8.46 -6.32
C ARG A 53 -6.60 9.27 -7.42
N SER A 54 -5.89 9.64 -8.45
CA SER A 54 -6.45 10.33 -9.62
C SER A 54 -7.40 9.44 -10.41
N ASN A 55 -7.11 8.14 -10.49
CA ASN A 55 -7.98 7.14 -11.10
C ASN A 55 -8.36 6.07 -10.07
N LYS A 56 -9.50 6.26 -9.42
CA LYS A 56 -10.00 5.35 -8.38
C LYS A 56 -10.54 4.04 -8.93
N ALA A 57 -10.96 4.03 -10.19
CA ALA A 57 -11.52 2.84 -10.83
C ALA A 57 -10.45 1.83 -11.27
N ASN A 58 -9.19 2.26 -11.40
CA ASN A 58 -8.10 1.44 -11.92
C ASN A 58 -7.12 1.08 -10.79
N ALA A 59 -6.77 -0.20 -10.70
CA ALA A 59 -5.74 -0.73 -9.80
C ALA A 59 -4.52 -1.28 -10.54
N GLY A 60 -4.48 -1.16 -11.87
CA GLY A 60 -3.36 -1.67 -12.65
C GLY A 60 -3.71 -2.10 -14.06
N ASN A 61 -2.73 -2.72 -14.70
CA ASN A 61 -2.86 -3.21 -16.07
C ASN A 61 -2.28 -4.62 -16.19
N LEU A 62 -3.03 -5.48 -16.87
CA LEU A 62 -2.60 -6.79 -17.29
C LEU A 62 -2.23 -6.76 -18.78
N THR A 63 -1.01 -7.13 -19.11
CA THR A 63 -0.62 -7.38 -20.49
C THR A 63 -0.86 -8.84 -20.82
N VAL A 64 -1.82 -9.12 -21.68
CA VAL A 64 -2.12 -10.47 -22.16
C VAL A 64 -1.34 -10.69 -23.46
N MET A 65 -0.46 -11.69 -23.45
CA MET A 65 0.20 -12.18 -24.65
C MET A 65 -0.69 -13.27 -25.26
N LEU A 66 -1.31 -12.98 -26.40
CA LEU A 66 -2.04 -13.98 -27.16
C LEU A 66 -1.06 -14.67 -28.13
N PRO A 67 -0.79 -15.97 -28.00
CA PRO A 67 0.06 -16.68 -28.92
C PRO A 67 -0.62 -16.77 -30.28
N THR A 68 -0.15 -16.03 -31.26
CA THR A 68 -0.49 -16.19 -32.66
C THR A 68 0.74 -16.57 -33.45
N VAL A 69 0.57 -17.35 -34.51
CA VAL A 69 1.67 -17.96 -35.30
C VAL A 69 2.57 -16.90 -35.98
N HIS A 70 2.11 -15.66 -36.14
CA HIS A 70 2.84 -14.62 -36.88
C HIS A 70 2.94 -13.25 -36.21
N ALA A 71 2.23 -13.01 -35.13
CA ALA A 71 2.35 -11.79 -34.33
C ALA A 71 1.80 -12.06 -32.93
N THR A 72 2.42 -11.47 -31.93
CA THR A 72 1.92 -11.45 -30.54
C THR A 72 1.14 -10.15 -30.34
N PRO A 73 -0.19 -10.10 -30.58
CA PRO A 73 -0.95 -8.93 -30.21
C PRO A 73 -0.92 -8.83 -28.68
N ARG A 74 -0.39 -7.74 -28.17
CA ARG A 74 -0.48 -7.42 -26.75
C ARG A 74 -1.80 -6.71 -26.54
N SER A 75 -2.72 -7.33 -25.82
CA SER A 75 -3.85 -6.62 -25.29
C SER A 75 -3.54 -6.16 -23.87
N VAL A 76 -3.80 -4.89 -23.56
CA VAL A 76 -3.69 -4.37 -22.20
C VAL A 76 -5.09 -4.32 -21.62
N GLN A 77 -5.33 -5.10 -20.59
CA GLN A 77 -6.58 -5.11 -19.85
C GLN A 77 -6.41 -4.28 -18.58
N SER A 78 -7.33 -3.35 -18.34
CA SER A 78 -7.35 -2.57 -17.11
C SER A 78 -7.90 -3.41 -15.96
N LEU A 79 -7.21 -3.37 -14.82
CA LEU A 79 -7.64 -4.02 -13.58
C LEU A 79 -8.55 -3.06 -12.81
N ARG A 80 -9.81 -3.46 -12.63
CA ARG A 80 -10.76 -2.64 -11.87
C ARG A 80 -10.44 -2.67 -10.38
N SER A 81 -10.45 -1.51 -9.76
CA SER A 81 -10.24 -1.38 -8.32
C SER A 81 -11.51 -1.75 -7.54
N GLY A 82 -11.34 -2.47 -6.44
CA GLY A 82 -12.33 -2.60 -5.38
C GLY A 82 -12.26 -1.44 -4.37
N ASP A 83 -12.66 -1.70 -3.11
CA ASP A 83 -12.62 -0.71 -2.03
C ASP A 83 -11.20 -0.48 -1.50
N ALA A 84 -10.50 0.44 -2.15
CA ALA A 84 -9.13 0.80 -1.79
C ALA A 84 -9.04 1.50 -0.41
N THR A 85 -10.13 2.15 0.05
CA THR A 85 -10.16 2.77 1.39
C THR A 85 -10.21 1.71 2.47
N ALA A 86 -11.08 0.71 2.34
CA ALA A 86 -11.14 -0.42 3.28
C ALA A 86 -9.82 -1.21 3.29
N TRP A 87 -9.23 -1.44 2.13
CA TRP A 87 -7.94 -2.09 1.97
C TRP A 87 -6.81 -1.34 2.71
N THR A 88 -6.70 -0.02 2.49
CA THR A 88 -5.71 0.82 3.16
C THR A 88 -5.94 0.84 4.67
N ARG A 89 -7.20 0.90 5.11
CA ARG A 89 -7.57 0.84 6.53
C ARG A 89 -7.12 -0.47 7.17
N GLY A 90 -7.34 -1.60 6.51
CA GLY A 90 -6.89 -2.92 6.99
C GLY A 90 -5.37 -2.96 7.19
N ALA A 91 -4.60 -2.41 6.26
CA ALA A 91 -3.15 -2.32 6.37
C ALA A 91 -2.70 -1.43 7.54
N LEU A 92 -3.34 -0.28 7.72
CA LEU A 92 -3.02 0.64 8.82
C LEU A 92 -3.40 0.04 10.19
N GLN A 93 -4.49 -0.72 10.29
CA GLN A 93 -4.83 -1.45 11.52
C GLN A 93 -3.80 -2.52 11.87
N SER A 94 -3.15 -3.12 10.88
CA SER A 94 -2.09 -4.11 11.10
C SER A 94 -0.82 -3.52 11.74
N THR A 95 -0.70 -2.19 11.88
CA THR A 95 0.40 -1.55 12.62
C THR A 95 0.46 -1.96 14.08
N SER A 96 -0.62 -2.54 14.64
CA SER A 96 -0.64 -3.16 15.96
C SER A 96 0.43 -4.24 16.14
N ARG A 97 0.82 -4.94 15.09
CA ARG A 97 1.93 -5.92 15.10
C ARG A 97 3.30 -5.27 15.34
N TYR A 98 3.43 -3.97 15.08
CA TYR A 98 4.63 -3.18 15.40
C TYR A 98 4.59 -2.58 16.81
N GLY A 99 3.56 -2.89 17.61
CA GLY A 99 3.42 -2.43 19.00
C GLY A 99 2.61 -1.16 19.17
N PHE A 100 1.98 -0.61 18.10
CA PHE A 100 1.07 0.51 18.23
C PHE A 100 -0.30 0.09 18.78
N GLN A 101 -0.89 0.95 19.58
CA GLN A 101 -2.33 0.96 19.79
C GLN A 101 -2.95 1.82 18.67
N THR A 102 -3.48 1.18 17.64
CA THR A 102 -4.06 1.87 16.47
C THR A 102 -5.54 2.17 16.72
N VAL A 103 -5.91 3.44 16.63
CA VAL A 103 -7.28 3.93 16.85
C VAL A 103 -7.75 4.66 15.60
N LEU A 104 -8.87 4.20 15.02
CA LEU A 104 -9.54 4.88 13.94
C LEU A 104 -10.37 6.04 14.50
N GLY A 105 -9.91 7.26 14.32
CA GLY A 105 -10.58 8.46 14.82
C GLY A 105 -9.63 9.51 15.39
N ALA A 106 -10.22 10.61 15.83
CA ALA A 106 -9.46 11.70 16.41
C ALA A 106 -8.99 11.36 17.85
N PRO A 107 -7.86 11.92 18.30
CA PRO A 107 -7.43 11.77 19.68
C PRO A 107 -8.41 12.44 20.64
N PRO A 108 -8.55 11.96 21.89
CA PRO A 108 -9.34 12.62 22.92
C PRO A 108 -8.73 13.98 23.29
N ALA A 109 -9.55 14.88 23.83
CA ALA A 109 -9.10 16.23 24.24
C ALA A 109 -7.95 16.22 25.26
N ARG A 110 -7.85 15.17 26.09
CA ARG A 110 -6.72 14.92 27.00
C ARG A 110 -5.97 13.70 26.49
N ALA A 111 -5.04 13.95 25.65
CA ALA A 111 -4.25 12.90 25.03
C ALA A 111 -3.02 12.57 25.89
N GLY A 112 -2.60 11.30 25.89
CA GLY A 112 -1.40 10.83 26.58
C GLY A 112 -0.11 11.38 25.97
N ALA A 113 1.00 11.24 26.69
CA ALA A 113 2.30 11.79 26.26
C ALA A 113 2.88 11.08 25.02
N ARG A 114 2.54 9.80 24.82
CA ARG A 114 3.07 8.99 23.69
C ARG A 114 1.97 8.68 22.68
N GLN A 115 1.78 9.63 21.79
CA GLN A 115 0.78 9.50 20.74
C GLN A 115 1.19 10.24 19.48
N VAL A 116 0.71 9.75 18.36
CA VAL A 116 0.86 10.38 17.05
C VAL A 116 -0.51 10.40 16.37
N THR A 117 -0.85 11.50 15.75
CA THR A 117 -2.05 11.61 14.92
C THR A 117 -1.62 11.74 13.46
N ALA A 118 -2.21 10.94 12.59
CA ALA A 118 -1.87 10.92 11.17
C ALA A 118 -3.12 10.86 10.29
N ASP A 119 -3.24 11.81 9.36
CA ASP A 119 -4.20 11.74 8.26
C ASP A 119 -3.52 11.07 7.08
N VAL A 120 -4.12 10.03 6.53
CA VAL A 120 -3.54 9.18 5.49
C VAL A 120 -4.33 9.27 4.19
N ALA A 121 -3.67 9.58 3.09
CA ALA A 121 -4.24 9.59 1.76
C ALA A 121 -3.51 8.60 0.86
N LEU A 122 -4.23 7.63 0.30
CA LEU A 122 -3.72 6.74 -0.73
C LEU A 122 -3.62 7.51 -2.05
N ARG A 123 -2.40 7.73 -2.56
CA ARG A 123 -2.15 8.51 -3.78
C ARG A 123 -1.96 7.65 -5.02
N LEU A 124 -1.45 6.44 -4.83
CA LEU A 124 -1.22 5.46 -5.90
C LEU A 124 -1.42 4.05 -5.34
N ALA A 125 -2.10 3.23 -6.08
CA ALA A 125 -2.11 1.78 -5.97
C ALA A 125 -2.21 1.25 -7.39
N HIS A 126 -1.12 0.73 -7.91
CA HIS A 126 -1.04 0.28 -9.30
C HIS A 126 -0.17 -0.97 -9.39
N ALA A 127 -0.72 -1.99 -10.03
CA ALA A 127 0.00 -3.23 -10.33
C ALA A 127 -0.01 -3.49 -11.84
N TRP A 128 1.07 -4.06 -12.35
CA TRP A 128 1.17 -4.45 -13.75
C TRP A 128 2.09 -5.66 -13.92
N SER A 129 1.91 -6.33 -15.05
CA SER A 129 2.78 -7.44 -15.42
C SER A 129 3.99 -6.95 -16.22
N VAL A 130 5.16 -7.46 -15.88
CA VAL A 130 6.43 -7.24 -16.60
C VAL A 130 7.02 -8.63 -16.85
N ASP A 131 6.92 -9.11 -18.08
CA ASP A 131 7.32 -10.47 -18.46
C ASP A 131 6.69 -11.53 -17.53
N LEU A 132 7.52 -12.27 -16.82
CA LEU A 132 7.09 -13.30 -15.85
C LEU A 132 6.90 -12.73 -14.42
N ASN A 133 6.90 -11.43 -14.24
CA ASN A 133 6.76 -10.82 -12.93
C ASN A 133 5.53 -9.93 -12.86
N LEU A 134 4.96 -9.84 -11.68
CA LEU A 134 4.04 -8.79 -11.28
C LEU A 134 4.79 -7.78 -10.42
N VAL A 135 4.56 -6.52 -10.70
CA VAL A 135 5.13 -5.40 -9.96
C VAL A 135 4.01 -4.50 -9.49
N SER A 136 4.13 -3.95 -8.30
CA SER A 136 3.20 -2.92 -7.82
C SER A 136 3.92 -1.73 -7.24
N HIS A 137 3.29 -0.57 -7.33
CA HIS A 137 3.66 0.63 -6.60
C HIS A 137 2.47 1.11 -5.78
N VAL A 138 2.73 1.41 -4.53
CA VAL A 138 1.75 2.01 -3.61
C VAL A 138 2.37 3.26 -3.01
N VAL A 139 1.62 4.36 -3.01
CA VAL A 139 2.07 5.63 -2.44
C VAL A 139 1.05 6.11 -1.43
N LEU A 140 1.51 6.31 -0.20
CA LEU A 140 0.76 6.95 0.88
C LEU A 140 1.30 8.36 1.10
N LYS A 141 0.41 9.34 1.17
CA LYS A 141 0.71 10.69 1.64
C LYS A 141 0.16 10.81 3.06
N VAL A 142 1.01 11.15 4.01
CA VAL A 142 0.67 11.17 5.43
C VAL A 142 0.96 12.56 6.00
N ASN A 143 -0.02 13.12 6.69
CA ASN A 143 0.12 14.37 7.41
C ASN A 143 0.07 14.09 8.91
N TYR A 144 1.24 14.11 9.55
CA TYR A 144 1.33 13.96 11.00
C TYR A 144 1.02 15.29 11.68
N ARG A 145 0.24 15.21 12.77
CA ARG A 145 -0.01 16.34 13.67
C ARG A 145 0.70 16.07 14.99
N LEU A 146 1.61 16.96 15.32
CA LEU A 146 2.40 16.88 16.56
C LEU A 146 1.65 17.56 17.72
N PRO A 147 1.99 17.21 18.98
CA PRO A 147 1.34 17.79 20.16
C PRO A 147 1.38 19.31 20.23
N GLY A 148 2.39 19.94 19.64
CA GLY A 148 2.53 21.41 19.55
C GLY A 148 1.66 22.09 18.48
N GLY A 149 0.82 21.35 17.73
CA GLY A 149 0.05 21.87 16.61
C GLY A 149 0.82 21.96 15.30
N GLU A 150 2.10 21.65 15.31
CA GLU A 150 2.92 21.53 14.10
C GLU A 150 2.48 20.33 13.27
N THR A 151 2.59 20.45 11.94
CA THR A 151 2.28 19.39 11.01
C THR A 151 3.51 18.99 10.20
N VAL A 152 3.69 17.70 10.00
CA VAL A 152 4.77 17.14 9.19
C VAL A 152 4.19 16.29 8.07
N LEU A 153 4.43 16.69 6.82
CA LEU A 153 3.98 15.97 5.64
C LEU A 153 5.05 15.00 5.18
N ARG A 154 4.64 13.74 4.94
CA ARG A 154 5.49 12.67 4.41
C ARG A 154 4.81 11.95 3.26
N GLN A 155 5.64 11.35 2.42
CA GLN A 155 5.20 10.45 1.37
C GLN A 155 5.99 9.16 1.48
N TYR A 156 5.27 8.04 1.51
CA TYR A 156 5.84 6.71 1.59
C TYR A 156 5.52 5.96 0.31
N HIS A 157 6.55 5.39 -0.29
CA HIS A 157 6.46 4.59 -1.49
C HIS A 157 6.84 3.16 -1.15
N GLY A 158 5.94 2.23 -1.41
CA GLY A 158 6.22 0.81 -1.29
C GLY A 158 6.09 0.12 -2.64
N MET A 159 6.94 -0.87 -2.85
CA MET A 159 6.99 -1.73 -4.03
C MET A 159 6.71 -3.19 -3.67
N GLY A 160 5.89 -3.84 -4.48
CA GLY A 160 5.73 -5.29 -4.44
C GLY A 160 6.23 -5.93 -5.72
N THR A 161 6.86 -7.09 -5.60
CA THR A 161 7.27 -7.89 -6.76
C THR A 161 7.03 -9.37 -6.48
N ARG A 162 6.44 -10.07 -7.44
CA ARG A 162 6.24 -11.52 -7.40
C ARG A 162 6.34 -12.12 -8.79
N THR A 163 6.66 -13.40 -8.86
CA THR A 163 6.54 -14.16 -10.11
C THR A 163 5.07 -14.27 -10.48
N ASN A 164 4.77 -14.06 -11.74
CA ASN A 164 3.44 -14.19 -12.34
C ASN A 164 3.26 -15.62 -12.88
N TRP A 165 2.34 -16.38 -12.31
CA TRP A 165 2.07 -17.74 -12.75
C TRP A 165 0.81 -17.88 -13.60
N ALA A 166 -0.25 -17.17 -13.22
CA ALA A 166 -1.56 -17.32 -13.83
C ALA A 166 -2.23 -16.01 -14.20
N SER A 167 -1.62 -14.88 -13.89
CA SER A 167 -2.25 -13.54 -14.05
C SER A 167 -3.61 -13.44 -13.36
N ALA A 168 -3.79 -14.15 -12.25
CA ALA A 168 -5.03 -14.18 -11.50
C ALA A 168 -5.18 -12.97 -10.58
N ASN A 169 -6.43 -12.58 -10.28
CA ASN A 169 -6.73 -11.45 -9.39
C ASN A 169 -6.03 -11.58 -8.03
N GLY A 170 -5.91 -12.79 -7.48
CA GLY A 170 -5.21 -13.05 -6.22
C GLY A 170 -3.72 -12.75 -6.29
N GLU A 171 -3.06 -12.95 -7.43
CA GLU A 171 -1.65 -12.62 -7.62
C GLU A 171 -1.44 -11.11 -7.66
N PHE A 172 -2.33 -10.36 -8.34
CA PHE A 172 -2.31 -8.90 -8.34
C PHE A 172 -2.58 -8.34 -6.95
N MET A 173 -3.53 -8.90 -6.22
CA MET A 173 -3.78 -8.48 -4.83
C MET A 173 -2.59 -8.78 -3.94
N SER A 174 -1.96 -9.92 -4.10
CA SER A 174 -0.77 -10.27 -3.34
C SER A 174 0.39 -9.29 -3.55
N VAL A 175 0.65 -8.88 -4.79
CA VAL A 175 1.73 -7.91 -5.06
C VAL A 175 1.36 -6.51 -4.58
N LEU A 176 0.09 -6.10 -4.67
CA LEU A 176 -0.40 -4.84 -4.09
C LEU A 176 -0.27 -4.83 -2.57
N ASN A 177 -0.59 -5.95 -1.90
CA ASN A 177 -0.41 -6.09 -0.47
C ASN A 177 1.04 -5.92 -0.04
N LEU A 178 2.00 -6.49 -0.78
CA LEU A 178 3.43 -6.29 -0.52
C LEU A 178 3.83 -4.81 -0.60
N GLY A 179 3.40 -4.11 -1.65
CA GLY A 179 3.69 -2.68 -1.80
C GLY A 179 3.05 -1.83 -0.70
N LEU A 180 1.80 -2.11 -0.33
CA LEU A 180 1.15 -1.38 0.76
C LEU A 180 1.81 -1.67 2.11
N GLU A 181 2.20 -2.92 2.36
CA GLU A 181 2.89 -3.31 3.57
C GLU A 181 4.22 -2.57 3.74
N GLU A 182 5.01 -2.45 2.69
CA GLU A 182 6.27 -1.70 2.71
C GLU A 182 6.05 -0.21 2.99
N ALA A 183 5.05 0.41 2.35
CA ALA A 183 4.71 1.81 2.61
C ALA A 183 4.23 2.03 4.05
N VAL A 184 3.38 1.14 4.58
CA VAL A 184 2.89 1.19 5.97
C VAL A 184 4.01 0.93 6.97
N HIS A 185 4.95 0.03 6.66
CA HIS A 185 6.11 -0.22 7.50
C HIS A 185 6.99 1.03 7.63
N SER A 186 7.28 1.71 6.52
CA SER A 186 8.04 2.96 6.52
C SER A 186 7.32 4.07 7.29
N MET A 187 5.99 4.19 7.10
CA MET A 187 5.14 5.08 7.89
C MET A 187 5.20 4.77 9.39
N ALA A 188 5.12 3.50 9.76
CA ALA A 188 5.17 3.05 11.16
C ALA A 188 6.52 3.38 11.81
N SER A 189 7.62 3.27 11.06
CA SER A 189 8.96 3.65 11.53
C SER A 189 9.03 5.14 11.90
N ASP A 190 8.54 6.01 11.02
CA ASP A 190 8.49 7.45 11.28
C ASP A 190 7.54 7.78 12.46
N ALA A 191 6.37 7.14 12.52
CA ALA A 191 5.43 7.32 13.63
C ALA A 191 6.06 6.91 14.97
N ALA A 192 6.88 5.85 15.00
CA ALA A 192 7.59 5.44 16.22
C ALA A 192 8.63 6.47 16.64
N ALA A 193 9.42 7.01 15.70
CA ALA A 193 10.36 8.08 15.98
C ALA A 193 9.66 9.31 16.58
N LEU A 194 8.51 9.70 16.00
CA LEU A 194 7.70 10.81 16.52
C LEU A 194 7.16 10.53 17.94
N CYS A 195 6.74 9.30 18.22
CA CYS A 195 6.34 8.89 19.58
C CYS A 195 7.46 8.97 20.60
N ASP A 196 8.68 8.79 20.18
CA ASP A 196 9.88 8.91 21.02
C ASP A 196 10.42 10.35 21.09
N GLY A 197 9.72 11.30 20.44
CA GLY A 197 10.14 12.71 20.40
C GLY A 197 11.36 12.94 19.51
N LEU A 198 11.68 11.99 18.64
CA LEU A 198 12.80 12.13 17.72
C LEU A 198 12.38 12.90 16.45
N PRO A 199 13.25 13.76 15.92
CA PRO A 199 13.00 14.43 14.65
C PRO A 199 13.01 13.42 13.51
N LEU A 200 12.10 13.60 12.56
CA LEU A 200 12.13 12.79 11.35
C LEU A 200 13.32 13.19 10.47
N PRO A 201 13.97 12.21 9.81
CA PRO A 201 15.01 12.51 8.83
C PRO A 201 14.46 13.42 7.73
N ALA A 202 15.31 14.26 7.15
CA ALA A 202 14.90 15.08 6.02
C ALA A 202 14.35 14.21 4.88
N PRO A 203 13.28 14.64 4.18
CA PRO A 203 12.76 13.87 3.05
C PRO A 203 13.87 13.71 2.01
N VAL A 204 14.11 12.48 1.56
CA VAL A 204 15.02 12.23 0.43
C VAL A 204 14.34 12.80 -0.81
N VAL A 205 14.84 13.93 -1.30
CA VAL A 205 14.45 14.46 -2.60
C VAL A 205 15.20 13.61 -3.63
N VAL A 206 14.51 12.64 -4.22
CA VAL A 206 15.04 11.95 -5.40
C VAL A 206 14.88 12.92 -6.58
N PRO A 207 15.96 13.24 -7.28
CA PRO A 207 15.95 14.15 -8.41
C PRO A 207 15.15 13.64 -9.61
#